data_65b3be8cf4db60e5574400801a913b2d
#
_entry.id   65b3be8cf4db60e5574400801a913b2d
#
_cell.length_a   1.000
_cell.length_b   1.000
_cell.length_c   1.000
_cell.angle_alpha   90.00
_cell.angle_beta   90.00
_cell.angle_gamma   90.00
#
_symmetry.space_group_name_H-M   'P 1'
#
loop_
_entity.id
_entity.type
_entity.pdbx_description
1 polymer ?
#
loop_
_entity_poly.entity_id
_entity_poly.type
_entity_poly.pdbx_seq_one_letter_code
_entity_poly.pdbx_strand_id
1 'polypeptide(L)'
;MKHWSTLFIYVNFRSELETLELINLCLSQGKRVAVPLVDASTVSMIPLLIQDPEKDLVSGYYGIPEPDPQKSLRVAPREIDAAVIPGSVFDIKGGRLGYGGGYYDRFLVNDAPQAKRIGLAFEMQVVEKVPVEPHDQPLDILITEKRTVVLPRNTEESPNA
;
A
#
# COMPACT_ATOMS: atom_id res chain seq x y z
N MET A 1 3.37 14.39 -2.86
CA MET A 1 4.46 13.42 -3.07
C MET A 1 5.88 14.00 -2.98
N LYS A 2 6.07 15.30 -3.17
CA LYS A 2 7.43 15.92 -3.12
C LYS A 2 8.18 15.72 -1.79
N HIS A 3 7.47 15.54 -0.68
CA HIS A 3 8.07 15.43 0.65
C HIS A 3 8.29 14.00 1.14
N TRP A 4 7.80 12.99 0.42
CA TRP A 4 7.98 11.61 0.81
C TRP A 4 9.25 11.03 0.23
N SER A 5 10.08 10.48 1.09
CA SER A 5 11.37 9.88 0.72
C SER A 5 11.28 8.38 0.56
N THR A 6 10.47 7.71 1.37
CA THR A 6 10.32 6.26 1.40
C THR A 6 8.88 5.87 1.18
N LEU A 7 8.63 5.09 0.13
CA LEU A 7 7.32 4.63 -0.28
C LEU A 7 7.25 3.12 -0.20
N PHE A 8 6.12 2.61 0.29
CA PHE A 8 5.77 1.20 0.24
C PHE A 8 4.68 1.03 -0.81
N ILE A 9 4.95 0.23 -1.86
CA ILE A 9 4.05 0.11 -3.01
C ILE A 9 3.78 -1.36 -3.28
N TYR A 10 2.51 -1.74 -3.41
CA TYR A 10 2.15 -3.10 -3.82
C TYR A 10 2.62 -3.38 -5.25
N VAL A 11 2.95 -4.63 -5.53
CA VAL A 11 3.17 -5.11 -6.89
C VAL A 11 1.87 -5.69 -7.40
N ASN A 12 1.36 -5.18 -8.50
CA ASN A 12 0.07 -5.57 -9.03
C ASN A 12 0.01 -7.05 -9.42
N PHE A 13 -1.17 -7.61 -9.18
CA PHE A 13 -1.49 -8.99 -9.51
C PHE A 13 -2.88 -9.06 -10.15
N ARG A 14 -3.02 -9.80 -11.25
CA ARG A 14 -4.28 -9.97 -12.00
C ARG A 14 -4.88 -8.63 -12.44
N SER A 15 -6.11 -8.34 -11.98
CA SER A 15 -6.88 -7.15 -12.36
C SER A 15 -6.60 -5.90 -11.53
N GLU A 16 -5.63 -5.94 -10.63
CA GLU A 16 -5.21 -4.76 -9.89
C GLU A 16 -4.62 -3.71 -10.82
N LEU A 17 -4.78 -2.44 -10.46
CA LEU A 17 -4.15 -1.35 -11.19
C LEU A 17 -2.63 -1.51 -11.17
N GLU A 18 -2.03 -1.42 -12.34
CA GLU A 18 -0.61 -1.65 -12.53
C GLU A 18 0.25 -0.58 -11.83
N THR A 19 1.23 -1.02 -11.07
CA THR A 19 2.09 -0.14 -10.26
C THR A 19 3.53 -0.05 -10.73
N LEU A 20 3.93 -0.83 -11.73
CA LEU A 20 5.31 -0.92 -12.17
C LEU A 20 5.86 0.43 -12.68
N GLU A 21 5.07 1.15 -13.46
CA GLU A 21 5.45 2.48 -13.93
C GLU A 21 5.58 3.49 -12.80
N LEU A 22 4.69 3.44 -11.81
CA LEU A 22 4.76 4.27 -10.62
C LEU A 22 6.04 3.98 -9.81
N ILE A 23 6.36 2.71 -9.65
CA ILE A 23 7.60 2.28 -8.97
C ILE A 23 8.82 2.85 -9.70
N ASN A 24 8.89 2.67 -11.02
CA ASN A 24 9.99 3.19 -11.84
C ASN A 24 10.09 4.72 -11.76
N LEU A 25 8.96 5.41 -11.79
CA LEU A 25 8.94 6.87 -11.65
C LEU A 25 9.49 7.31 -10.29
N CYS A 26 9.06 6.67 -9.21
CA CYS A 26 9.55 6.97 -7.85
C CYS A 26 11.07 6.74 -7.74
N LEU A 27 11.55 5.62 -8.27
CA LEU A 27 12.99 5.32 -8.29
C LEU A 27 13.79 6.35 -9.11
N SER A 28 13.27 6.77 -10.27
CA SER A 28 13.92 7.79 -11.10
C SER A 28 14.01 9.16 -10.43
N GLN A 29 13.10 9.44 -9.49
CA GLN A 29 13.10 10.65 -8.67
C GLN A 29 13.98 10.55 -7.41
N GLY A 30 14.74 9.48 -7.27
CA GLY A 30 15.63 9.25 -6.12
C GLY A 30 14.91 8.83 -4.84
N LYS A 31 13.66 8.39 -4.93
CA LYS A 31 12.93 7.88 -3.77
C LYS A 31 13.33 6.45 -3.46
N ARG A 32 13.26 6.10 -2.18
CA ARG A 32 13.36 4.70 -1.75
C ARG A 32 12.00 4.03 -1.93
N VAL A 33 11.99 2.91 -2.62
CA VAL A 33 10.76 2.12 -2.84
C VAL A 33 10.93 0.76 -2.19
N ALA A 34 10.04 0.45 -1.28
CA ALA A 34 9.90 -0.87 -0.68
C ALA A 34 8.65 -1.55 -1.25
N VAL A 35 8.73 -2.85 -1.43
CA VAL A 35 7.62 -3.68 -1.85
C VAL A 35 7.41 -4.82 -0.86
N PRO A 36 6.20 -5.41 -0.77
CA PRO A 36 5.92 -6.42 0.24
C PRO A 36 6.54 -7.77 -0.09
N LEU A 37 7.19 -8.36 0.90
CA LEU A 37 7.42 -9.80 0.98
C LEU A 37 6.39 -10.39 1.94
N VAL A 38 5.56 -11.30 1.47
CA VAL A 38 4.52 -11.92 2.28
C VAL A 38 5.09 -13.08 3.10
N ASP A 39 4.82 -13.09 4.39
CA ASP A 39 5.00 -14.23 5.28
C ASP A 39 3.64 -14.81 5.64
N ALA A 40 3.26 -15.87 4.96
CA ALA A 40 1.96 -16.51 5.16
C ALA A 40 1.84 -17.22 6.52
N SER A 41 2.97 -17.63 7.11
CA SER A 41 2.98 -18.34 8.40
C SER A 41 2.58 -17.42 9.57
N THR A 42 2.94 -16.15 9.49
CA THR A 42 2.64 -15.12 10.50
C THR A 42 1.56 -14.15 10.05
N VAL A 43 1.05 -14.28 8.84
CA VAL A 43 0.13 -13.34 8.20
C VAL A 43 0.66 -11.91 8.28
N SER A 44 1.91 -11.73 7.87
CA SER A 44 2.61 -10.45 7.91
C SER A 44 3.28 -10.12 6.59
N MET A 45 3.71 -8.88 6.46
CA MET A 45 4.48 -8.40 5.31
C MET A 45 5.76 -7.75 5.80
N ILE A 46 6.84 -8.00 5.06
CA ILE A 46 8.14 -7.39 5.29
C ILE A 46 8.43 -6.45 4.13
N PRO A 47 8.64 -5.15 4.38
CA PRO A 47 9.00 -4.22 3.32
C PRO A 47 10.47 -4.39 2.95
N LEU A 48 10.73 -4.71 1.69
CA LEU A 48 12.07 -4.85 1.14
C LEU A 48 12.32 -3.81 0.06
N LEU A 49 13.50 -3.17 0.09
CA LEU A 49 13.91 -2.21 -0.92
C LEU A 49 14.12 -2.88 -2.26
N ILE A 50 13.69 -2.20 -3.31
CA ILE A 50 14.05 -2.53 -4.69
C ILE A 50 14.70 -1.34 -5.37
N GLN A 51 15.59 -1.62 -6.32
CA GLN A 51 16.28 -0.63 -7.15
C GLN A 51 15.95 -0.78 -8.63
N ASP A 52 15.67 -1.99 -9.06
CA ASP A 52 15.29 -2.35 -10.41
C ASP A 52 14.23 -3.46 -10.36
N PRO A 53 12.96 -3.14 -10.68
CA PRO A 53 11.90 -4.14 -10.60
C PRO A 53 12.11 -5.36 -11.49
N GLU A 54 12.77 -5.21 -12.64
CA GLU A 54 13.02 -6.33 -13.55
C GLU A 54 14.03 -7.33 -12.97
N LYS A 55 14.97 -6.84 -12.19
CA LYS A 55 16.04 -7.67 -11.62
C LYS A 55 15.75 -8.13 -10.19
N ASP A 56 15.03 -7.31 -9.44
CA ASP A 56 14.86 -7.50 -8.00
C ASP A 56 13.60 -8.29 -7.64
N LEU A 57 12.64 -8.42 -8.58
CA LEU A 57 11.42 -9.17 -8.37
C LEU A 57 11.52 -10.59 -8.90
N VAL A 58 11.09 -11.54 -8.10
CA VAL A 58 10.99 -12.97 -8.43
C VAL A 58 9.57 -13.45 -8.20
N SER A 59 9.19 -14.59 -8.80
CA SER A 59 7.88 -15.18 -8.54
C SER A 59 7.76 -15.62 -7.08
N GLY A 60 6.77 -15.09 -6.39
CA GLY A 60 6.53 -15.33 -4.97
C GLY A 60 5.21 -16.02 -4.67
N TYR A 61 4.63 -15.69 -3.52
CA TYR A 61 3.38 -16.23 -3.01
C TYR A 61 2.23 -16.04 -4.01
N TYR A 62 1.55 -17.11 -4.38
CA TYR A 62 0.51 -17.15 -5.43
C TYR A 62 0.96 -16.63 -6.81
N GLY A 63 2.25 -16.67 -7.12
CA GLY A 63 2.79 -16.15 -8.38
C GLY A 63 2.87 -14.62 -8.44
N ILE A 64 2.58 -13.92 -7.34
CA ILE A 64 2.77 -12.48 -7.24
C ILE A 64 4.25 -12.18 -7.23
N PRO A 65 4.75 -11.24 -8.07
CA PRO A 65 6.15 -10.84 -8.01
C PRO A 65 6.50 -10.28 -6.63
N GLU A 66 7.57 -10.80 -6.05
CA GLU A 66 8.07 -10.40 -4.73
C GLU A 66 9.56 -10.08 -4.79
N PRO A 67 10.09 -9.23 -3.89
CA PRO A 67 11.52 -9.01 -3.79
C PRO A 67 12.23 -10.27 -3.30
N ASP A 68 13.44 -10.50 -3.80
CA ASP A 68 14.29 -11.61 -3.33
C ASP A 68 14.85 -11.26 -1.94
N PRO A 69 14.47 -12.01 -0.89
CA PRO A 69 14.90 -11.70 0.48
C PRO A 69 16.42 -11.90 0.70
N GLN A 70 17.08 -12.60 -0.20
CA GLN A 70 18.54 -12.79 -0.13
C GLN A 70 19.32 -11.60 -0.70
N LYS A 71 18.69 -10.80 -1.55
CA LYS A 71 19.32 -9.68 -2.26
C LYS A 71 18.85 -8.31 -1.79
N SER A 72 17.61 -8.22 -1.33
CA SER A 72 16.98 -6.94 -1.00
C SER A 72 17.12 -6.63 0.49
N LEU A 73 17.42 -5.37 0.80
CA LEU A 73 17.50 -4.88 2.17
C LEU A 73 16.12 -4.59 2.74
N ARG A 74 15.94 -4.87 4.02
CA ARG A 74 14.74 -4.52 4.76
C ARG A 74 14.66 -3.02 5.01
N VAL A 75 13.45 -2.48 4.91
CA VAL A 75 13.12 -1.13 5.38
C VAL A 75 12.43 -1.25 6.72
N ALA A 76 12.84 -0.44 7.70
CA ALA A 76 12.09 -0.36 8.94
C ALA A 76 10.70 0.27 8.64
N PRO A 77 9.60 -0.38 9.02
CA PRO A 77 8.26 0.13 8.69
C PRO A 77 8.01 1.56 9.16
N ARG A 78 8.62 1.98 10.28
CA ARG A 78 8.54 3.37 10.79
C ARG A 78 9.14 4.42 9.87
N GLU A 79 10.00 4.02 8.91
CA GLU A 79 10.59 4.92 7.93
C GLU A 79 9.70 5.16 6.70
N ILE A 80 8.61 4.43 6.59
CA ILE A 80 7.68 4.55 5.46
C ILE A 80 6.84 5.79 5.61
N ASP A 81 6.96 6.70 4.65
CA ASP A 81 6.18 7.96 4.63
C ASP A 81 4.78 7.74 4.07
N ALA A 82 4.66 6.91 3.04
CA ALA A 82 3.39 6.59 2.40
C ALA A 82 3.35 5.16 1.89
N ALA A 83 2.17 4.55 1.97
CA ALA A 83 1.89 3.22 1.49
C ALA A 83 0.81 3.27 0.41
N VAL A 84 1.14 2.79 -0.77
CA VAL A 84 0.18 2.58 -1.86
C VAL A 84 -0.34 1.17 -1.75
N ILE A 85 -1.63 1.03 -1.48
CA ILE A 85 -2.28 -0.22 -1.10
C ILE A 85 -3.33 -0.66 -2.11
N PRO A 86 -3.45 -1.97 -2.37
CA PRO A 86 -4.40 -2.49 -3.34
C PRO A 86 -5.81 -2.61 -2.78
N GLY A 87 -6.78 -2.76 -3.67
CA GLY A 87 -8.15 -3.06 -3.32
C GLY A 87 -8.98 -3.36 -4.56
N SER A 88 -10.14 -3.97 -4.37
CA SER A 88 -11.08 -4.30 -5.44
C SER A 88 -12.13 -3.23 -5.66
N VAL A 89 -12.63 -2.62 -4.61
CA VAL A 89 -13.55 -1.48 -4.63
C VAL A 89 -13.17 -0.46 -3.57
N PHE A 90 -13.52 0.78 -3.83
CA PHE A 90 -13.19 1.93 -3.00
C PHE A 90 -14.39 2.87 -2.88
N ASP A 91 -14.40 3.71 -1.86
CA ASP A 91 -15.35 4.80 -1.75
C ASP A 91 -14.67 6.12 -1.39
N ILE A 92 -15.38 7.23 -1.59
CA ILE A 92 -14.84 8.57 -1.36
C ILE A 92 -14.73 8.95 0.14
N LYS A 93 -15.14 8.06 1.04
CA LYS A 93 -14.95 8.22 2.49
C LYS A 93 -13.74 7.49 3.02
N GLY A 94 -12.97 6.84 2.13
CA GLY A 94 -11.76 6.11 2.47
C GLY A 94 -11.97 4.61 2.67
N GLY A 95 -13.16 4.10 2.40
CA GLY A 95 -13.45 2.67 2.44
C GLY A 95 -12.72 1.93 1.33
N ARG A 96 -12.23 0.74 1.65
CA ARG A 96 -11.51 -0.13 0.72
C ARG A 96 -11.86 -1.58 1.02
N LEU A 97 -12.25 -2.32 -0.01
CA LEU A 97 -12.40 -3.76 0.07
C LEU A 97 -11.13 -4.43 -0.47
N GLY A 98 -10.45 -5.15 0.40
CA GLY A 98 -9.29 -5.96 0.03
C GLY A 98 -9.71 -7.39 -0.37
N TYR A 99 -8.72 -8.28 -0.38
CA TYR A 99 -8.88 -9.67 -0.84
C TYR A 99 -9.05 -10.68 0.31
N GLY A 100 -9.43 -10.21 1.52
CA GLY A 100 -9.82 -11.05 2.64
C GLY A 100 -8.69 -11.49 3.58
N GLY A 101 -7.42 -11.33 3.22
CA GLY A 101 -6.29 -11.77 4.04
C GLY A 101 -5.95 -10.84 5.21
N GLY A 102 -6.32 -9.56 5.14
CA GLY A 102 -6.05 -8.57 6.17
C GLY A 102 -4.58 -8.16 6.31
N TYR A 103 -3.73 -8.49 5.36
CA TYR A 103 -2.30 -8.21 5.39
C TYR A 103 -2.00 -6.72 5.48
N TYR A 104 -2.65 -5.90 4.66
CA TYR A 104 -2.43 -4.45 4.63
C TYR A 104 -3.01 -3.76 5.85
N ASP A 105 -4.19 -4.14 6.31
CA ASP A 105 -4.78 -3.57 7.52
C ASP A 105 -3.92 -3.84 8.74
N ARG A 106 -3.42 -5.07 8.91
CA ARG A 106 -2.50 -5.41 9.99
C ARG A 106 -1.18 -4.65 9.89
N PHE A 107 -0.58 -4.58 8.71
CA PHE A 107 0.65 -3.85 8.49
C PHE A 107 0.51 -2.37 8.81
N LEU A 108 -0.57 -1.74 8.37
CA LEU A 108 -0.83 -0.32 8.63
C LEU A 108 -1.13 -0.02 10.09
N VAL A 109 -1.73 -0.95 10.82
CA VAL A 109 -2.00 -0.77 12.27
C VAL A 109 -0.78 -1.04 13.10
N ASN A 110 -0.11 -2.17 12.86
CA ASN A 110 0.91 -2.70 13.76
C ASN A 110 2.31 -2.19 13.44
N ASP A 111 2.63 -2.05 12.14
CA ASP A 111 4.00 -1.82 11.70
C ASP A 111 4.24 -0.40 11.19
N ALA A 112 3.30 0.17 10.43
CA ALA A 112 3.45 1.47 9.80
C ALA A 112 2.25 2.40 10.04
N PRO A 113 1.85 2.66 11.28
CA PRO A 113 0.66 3.49 11.56
C PRO A 113 0.80 4.94 11.13
N GLN A 114 2.03 5.45 11.02
CA GLN A 114 2.34 6.81 10.57
C GLN A 114 2.24 7.00 9.07
N ALA A 115 2.32 5.91 8.28
CA ALA A 115 2.33 6.00 6.82
C ALA A 115 1.01 6.56 6.27
N LYS A 116 1.09 7.46 5.30
CA LYS A 116 -0.07 7.89 4.53
C LYS A 116 -0.58 6.74 3.68
N ARG A 117 -1.89 6.53 3.68
CA ARG A 117 -2.56 5.41 3.02
C ARG A 117 -3.17 5.88 1.72
N ILE A 118 -2.62 5.41 0.62
CA ILE A 118 -3.01 5.83 -0.73
C ILE A 118 -3.64 4.65 -1.45
N GLY A 119 -4.87 4.83 -1.92
CA GLY A 119 -5.52 3.91 -2.84
C GLY A 119 -5.36 4.38 -4.28
N LEU A 120 -5.04 3.47 -5.17
CA LEU A 120 -5.09 3.68 -6.61
C LEU A 120 -6.24 2.85 -7.19
N ALA A 121 -7.09 3.48 -7.96
CA ALA A 121 -8.27 2.82 -8.52
C ALA A 121 -8.58 3.35 -9.91
N PHE A 122 -9.27 2.54 -10.71
CA PHE A 122 -10.06 3.07 -11.82
C PHE A 122 -11.35 3.67 -11.26
N GLU A 123 -11.84 4.74 -11.87
CA GLU A 123 -13.09 5.40 -11.41
C GLU A 123 -14.25 4.41 -11.32
N MET A 124 -14.30 3.41 -12.20
CA MET A 124 -15.31 2.36 -12.16
C MET A 124 -15.27 1.48 -10.91
N GLN A 125 -14.16 1.47 -10.16
CA GLN A 125 -14.03 0.76 -8.90
C GLN A 125 -14.51 1.58 -7.70
N VAL A 126 -14.85 2.85 -7.91
CA VAL A 126 -15.37 3.74 -6.86
C VAL A 126 -16.86 3.56 -6.75
N VAL A 127 -17.31 3.13 -5.59
CA VAL A 127 -18.72 2.89 -5.26
C VAL A 127 -19.20 3.87 -4.21
N GLU A 128 -20.51 3.93 -3.97
CA GLU A 128 -21.10 4.85 -3.01
C GLU A 128 -20.63 4.55 -1.58
N LYS A 129 -20.62 3.27 -1.20
CA LYS A 129 -20.19 2.82 0.11
C LYS A 129 -19.60 1.42 0.04
N VAL A 130 -18.39 1.27 0.57
CA VAL A 130 -17.75 -0.03 0.79
C VAL A 130 -18.17 -0.53 2.18
N PRO A 131 -18.62 -1.80 2.31
CA PRO A 131 -18.80 -2.39 3.62
C PRO A 131 -17.43 -2.50 4.32
N VAL A 132 -17.32 -1.87 5.47
CA VAL A 132 -16.09 -1.85 6.28
C VAL A 132 -16.36 -2.41 7.66
N GLU A 133 -15.33 -3.05 8.22
CA GLU A 133 -15.33 -3.54 9.59
C GLU A 133 -14.50 -2.60 10.49
N PRO A 134 -14.67 -2.64 11.82
CA PRO A 134 -13.97 -1.71 12.73
C PRO A 134 -12.44 -1.75 12.64
N HIS A 135 -11.85 -2.89 12.26
CA HIS A 135 -10.40 -3.05 12.11
C HIS A 135 -9.87 -2.60 10.74
N ASP A 136 -10.74 -2.31 9.78
CA ASP A 136 -10.34 -1.87 8.46
C ASP A 136 -9.76 -0.46 8.53
N GLN A 137 -8.64 -0.26 7.83
CA GLN A 137 -7.92 1.00 7.86
C GLN A 137 -8.37 1.90 6.70
N PRO A 138 -8.95 3.06 6.99
CA PRO A 138 -9.39 3.98 5.94
C PRO A 138 -8.20 4.57 5.18
N LEU A 139 -8.43 4.93 3.92
CA LEU A 139 -7.48 5.66 3.10
C LEU A 139 -7.36 7.12 3.55
N ASP A 140 -6.19 7.68 3.35
CA ASP A 140 -5.97 9.14 3.46
C ASP A 140 -6.13 9.82 2.09
N ILE A 141 -5.82 9.13 1.01
CA ILE A 141 -5.90 9.63 -0.37
C ILE A 141 -6.42 8.53 -1.28
N LEU A 142 -7.37 8.87 -2.15
CA LEU A 142 -7.81 8.01 -3.25
C LEU A 142 -7.51 8.71 -4.57
N ILE A 143 -6.82 8.05 -5.46
CA ILE A 143 -6.43 8.57 -6.78
C ILE A 143 -7.04 7.68 -7.86
N THR A 144 -7.78 8.30 -8.78
CA THR A 144 -8.28 7.64 -9.98
C THR A 144 -7.78 8.38 -11.23
N GLU A 145 -8.07 7.85 -12.41
CA GLU A 145 -7.76 8.54 -13.67
C GLU A 145 -8.56 9.84 -13.87
N LYS A 146 -9.58 10.07 -13.04
CA LYS A 146 -10.45 11.26 -13.14
C LYS A 146 -10.24 12.28 -12.02
N ARG A 147 -9.77 11.84 -10.83
CA ARG A 147 -9.72 12.73 -9.66
C ARG A 147 -8.76 12.24 -8.59
N THR A 148 -8.41 13.16 -7.72
CA THR A 148 -7.72 12.87 -6.45
C THR A 148 -8.60 13.34 -5.31
N VAL A 149 -8.91 12.42 -4.40
CA VAL A 149 -9.72 12.71 -3.19
C VAL A 149 -8.80 12.63 -1.98
N VAL A 150 -8.62 13.76 -1.30
CA VAL A 150 -7.86 13.84 -0.05
C VAL A 150 -8.84 13.74 1.11
N LEU A 151 -8.60 12.79 1.99
CA LEU A 151 -9.49 12.46 3.10
C LEU A 151 -8.80 12.86 4.41
N PRO A 152 -9.48 13.68 5.26
CA PRO A 152 -8.94 13.96 6.57
C PRO A 152 -8.93 12.68 7.40
N ARG A 153 -7.78 12.34 7.96
CA ARG A 153 -7.71 11.28 8.96
C ARG A 153 -8.44 11.80 10.20
N ASN A 154 -9.53 11.14 10.60
CA ASN A 154 -10.13 11.38 11.90
C ASN A 154 -9.12 10.94 12.95
N THR A 155 -8.38 11.91 13.47
CA THR A 155 -7.76 11.76 14.77
C THR A 155 -8.93 11.77 15.74
N GLU A 156 -9.44 10.61 16.12
CA GLU A 156 -10.21 10.53 17.35
C GLU A 156 -9.28 11.07 18.44
N GLU A 157 -9.63 12.24 18.96
CA GLU A 157 -9.10 12.66 20.22
C GLU A 157 -9.32 11.52 21.18
N SER A 158 -8.24 10.95 21.67
CA SER A 158 -8.34 10.01 22.77
C SER A 158 -9.16 10.72 23.86
N PRO A 159 -10.26 10.16 24.34
CA PRO A 159 -10.97 10.78 25.42
C PRO A 159 -9.96 10.94 26.56
N ASN A 160 -9.71 12.17 26.91
CA ASN A 160 -8.92 12.49 28.09
C ASN A 160 -9.53 11.74 29.26
N ALA A 161 -8.76 10.82 29.76
CA ALA A 161 -9.09 10.16 31.01
C ALA A 161 -9.10 11.22 32.15
#